data_43230d668d8ce853cec25eb0e3b92ffb
#
_entry.id   43230d668d8ce853cec25eb0e3b92ffb
#
_cell.length_a   1.000
_cell.length_b   1.000
_cell.length_c   1.000
_cell.angle_alpha   90.00
_cell.angle_beta   90.00
_cell.angle_gamma   90.00
#
_symmetry.space_group_name_H-M   'P 1'
#
loop_
_entity.id
_entity.type
_entity.pdbx_description
1 polymer ?
#
loop_
_entity_poly.entity_id
_entity_poly.type
_entity_poly.pdbx_seq_one_letter_code
_entity_poly.pdbx_strand_id
1 'polypeptide(L)'
;MVLVVLLWSASSFMLDYSLSPANRGKDLEGSWEYMFLNYPELEAWRDSLVQAGVLKDTFIYTPDEARLHGYFVAASQPTSKTAVIVHGYTDNAIRMMMIGYLYNKSLGYNILLPDLRYSGLSDGEAFQMGWLDRKDVIQWMDVANEIYGDSTQMVVHGISMGGATTMMVSGEPLPDYVKC
;
A
#
# COMPACT_ATOMS: atom_id res chain seq x y z
N MET A 1 3.67 41.47 15.38
CA MET A 1 2.94 40.37 16.07
C MET A 1 1.79 39.80 15.22
N VAL A 2 0.87 40.62 14.70
CA VAL A 2 -0.28 40.14 13.89
C VAL A 2 0.16 39.37 12.65
N LEU A 3 1.12 39.86 11.87
CA LEU A 3 1.61 39.19 10.66
C LEU A 3 2.21 37.80 10.96
N VAL A 4 2.94 37.65 12.07
CA VAL A 4 3.52 36.36 12.48
C VAL A 4 2.41 35.35 12.82
N VAL A 5 1.37 35.78 13.52
CA VAL A 5 0.22 34.93 13.84
C VAL A 5 -0.53 34.52 12.58
N LEU A 6 -0.75 35.43 11.64
CA LEU A 6 -1.39 35.13 10.36
C LEU A 6 -0.57 34.12 9.53
N LEU A 7 0.73 34.32 9.42
CA LEU A 7 1.61 33.39 8.70
C LEU A 7 1.63 32.01 9.37
N TRP A 8 1.72 31.94 10.69
CA TRP A 8 1.68 30.69 11.43
C TRP A 8 0.35 29.97 11.24
N SER A 9 -0.78 30.67 11.37
CA SER A 9 -2.11 30.09 11.17
C SER A 9 -2.30 29.58 9.73
N ALA A 10 -1.87 30.35 8.74
CA ALA A 10 -1.93 29.94 7.33
C ALA A 10 -1.06 28.72 7.05
N SER A 11 0.15 28.69 7.61
CA SER A 11 1.06 27.53 7.45
C SER A 11 0.51 26.27 8.11
N SER A 12 -0.04 26.38 9.33
CA SER A 12 -0.68 25.26 10.03
C SER A 12 -1.86 24.73 9.24
N PHE A 13 -2.74 25.62 8.76
CA PHE A 13 -3.88 25.22 7.92
C PHE A 13 -3.42 24.50 6.64
N MET A 14 -2.38 24.99 5.97
CA MET A 14 -1.86 24.35 4.76
C MET A 14 -1.23 22.99 5.04
N LEU A 15 -0.57 22.82 6.18
CA LEU A 15 -0.04 21.52 6.62
C LEU A 15 -1.16 20.53 6.88
N ASP A 16 -2.16 20.90 7.67
CA ASP A 16 -3.31 20.04 7.96
C ASP A 16 -4.06 19.67 6.68
N TYR A 17 -4.31 20.64 5.80
CA TYR A 17 -4.96 20.39 4.52
C TYR A 17 -4.17 19.41 3.63
N SER A 18 -2.83 19.49 3.66
CA SER A 18 -1.97 18.66 2.81
C SER A 18 -1.71 17.28 3.41
N LEU A 19 -1.53 17.16 4.72
CA LEU A 19 -1.11 15.93 5.35
C LEU A 19 -2.28 15.11 5.94
N SER A 20 -3.37 15.79 6.31
CA SER A 20 -4.53 15.15 6.93
C SER A 20 -5.84 15.53 6.22
N PRO A 21 -5.92 15.44 4.87
CA PRO A 21 -7.14 15.76 4.16
C PRO A 21 -8.25 14.78 4.56
N ALA A 22 -9.35 15.30 5.10
CA ALA A 22 -10.45 14.54 5.65
C ALA A 22 -10.94 13.44 4.68
N ASN A 23 -10.97 12.19 5.16
CA ASN A 23 -11.50 10.99 4.48
C ASN A 23 -10.90 10.61 3.12
N ARG A 24 -9.88 11.28 2.62
CA ARG A 24 -9.20 10.87 1.39
C ARG A 24 -8.40 9.59 1.64
N GLY A 25 -8.52 8.63 0.72
CA GLY A 25 -7.89 7.32 0.84
C GLY A 25 -8.63 6.32 1.75
N LYS A 26 -9.71 6.71 2.45
CA LYS A 26 -10.49 5.85 3.36
C LYS A 26 -11.82 5.36 2.78
N ASP A 27 -12.24 5.88 1.63
CA ASP A 27 -13.43 5.43 0.91
C ASP A 27 -13.12 4.18 0.09
N LEU A 28 -13.34 3.02 0.70
CA LEU A 28 -13.07 1.72 0.08
C LEU A 28 -14.10 1.37 -0.99
N GLU A 29 -15.37 1.67 -0.75
CA GLU A 29 -16.45 1.40 -1.69
C GLU A 29 -16.27 2.22 -2.98
N GLY A 30 -16.11 3.53 -2.86
CA GLY A 30 -15.81 4.39 -4.00
C GLY A 30 -14.47 4.06 -4.67
N SER A 31 -13.51 3.46 -3.96
CA SER A 31 -12.27 2.96 -4.57
C SER A 31 -12.54 1.76 -5.47
N TRP A 32 -13.36 0.80 -5.05
CA TRP A 32 -13.76 -0.33 -5.89
C TRP A 32 -14.58 0.11 -7.09
N GLU A 33 -15.59 0.97 -6.89
CA GLU A 33 -16.41 1.51 -7.98
C GLU A 33 -15.55 2.20 -9.05
N TYR A 34 -14.62 3.04 -8.62
CA TYR A 34 -13.68 3.69 -9.53
C TYR A 34 -12.83 2.68 -10.29
N MET A 35 -12.32 1.65 -9.62
CA MET A 35 -11.48 0.63 -10.24
C MET A 35 -12.26 -0.16 -11.29
N PHE A 36 -13.50 -0.56 -11.00
CA PHE A 36 -14.32 -1.31 -11.95
C PHE A 36 -14.79 -0.46 -13.14
N LEU A 37 -15.04 0.83 -12.90
CA LEU A 37 -15.39 1.76 -13.97
C LEU A 37 -14.23 1.97 -14.97
N ASN A 38 -13.00 2.07 -14.46
CA ASN A 38 -11.81 2.37 -15.28
C ASN A 38 -11.08 1.12 -15.78
N TYR A 39 -11.24 -0.01 -15.09
CA TYR A 39 -10.61 -1.30 -15.35
C TYR A 39 -11.64 -2.42 -15.20
N PRO A 40 -12.57 -2.59 -16.15
CA PRO A 40 -13.71 -3.52 -16.00
C PRO A 40 -13.30 -4.97 -15.76
N GLU A 41 -12.13 -5.39 -16.25
CA GLU A 41 -11.58 -6.73 -16.04
C GLU A 41 -11.29 -7.05 -14.56
N LEU A 42 -11.12 -6.03 -13.73
CA LEU A 42 -10.84 -6.22 -12.30
C LEU A 42 -12.04 -6.75 -11.53
N GLU A 43 -13.27 -6.44 -11.95
CA GLU A 43 -14.46 -6.91 -11.25
C GLU A 43 -14.55 -8.45 -11.31
N ALA A 44 -14.48 -9.02 -12.51
CA ALA A 44 -14.50 -10.46 -12.69
C ALA A 44 -13.30 -11.15 -12.01
N TRP A 45 -12.14 -10.53 -12.05
CA TRP A 45 -10.96 -11.06 -11.35
C TRP A 45 -11.14 -11.03 -9.84
N ARG A 46 -11.54 -9.90 -9.25
CA ARG A 46 -11.82 -9.77 -7.82
C ARG A 46 -12.84 -10.82 -7.38
N ASP A 47 -13.95 -10.98 -8.12
CA ASP A 47 -15.00 -11.93 -7.80
C ASP A 47 -14.48 -13.38 -7.82
N SER A 48 -13.63 -13.71 -8.80
CA SER A 48 -12.98 -15.02 -8.86
C SER A 48 -12.08 -15.29 -7.65
N LEU A 49 -11.33 -14.27 -7.19
CA LEU A 49 -10.47 -14.38 -6.00
C LEU A 49 -11.29 -14.54 -4.71
N VAL A 50 -12.39 -13.79 -4.58
CA VAL A 50 -13.31 -13.89 -3.44
C VAL A 50 -13.97 -15.26 -3.41
N GLN A 51 -14.49 -15.73 -4.54
CA GLN A 51 -15.12 -17.05 -4.66
C GLN A 51 -14.15 -18.20 -4.32
N ALA A 52 -12.89 -18.06 -4.72
CA ALA A 52 -11.84 -19.02 -4.40
C ALA A 52 -11.29 -18.88 -2.96
N GLY A 53 -11.68 -17.83 -2.22
CA GLY A 53 -11.17 -17.54 -0.88
C GLY A 53 -9.68 -17.20 -0.82
N VAL A 54 -9.12 -16.66 -1.93
CA VAL A 54 -7.69 -16.32 -2.04
C VAL A 54 -7.39 -14.83 -1.94
N LEU A 55 -8.39 -13.95 -2.10
CA LEU A 55 -8.28 -12.56 -1.69
C LEU A 55 -8.40 -12.50 -0.18
N LYS A 56 -7.32 -12.19 0.49
CA LYS A 56 -7.24 -12.13 1.95
C LYS A 56 -6.68 -10.77 2.37
N ASP A 57 -6.89 -10.45 3.62
CA ASP A 57 -6.32 -9.28 4.27
C ASP A 57 -5.76 -9.63 5.65
N THR A 58 -4.92 -8.78 6.17
CA THR A 58 -4.36 -8.92 7.51
C THR A 58 -4.00 -7.56 8.08
N PHE A 59 -3.76 -7.54 9.38
CA PHE A 59 -3.27 -6.39 10.12
C PHE A 59 -1.92 -6.70 10.76
N ILE A 60 -1.03 -5.72 10.76
CA ILE A 60 0.21 -5.74 11.53
C ILE A 60 0.21 -4.57 12.52
N TYR A 61 1.06 -4.65 13.53
CA TYR A 61 1.31 -3.57 14.47
C TYR A 61 2.76 -3.10 14.32
N THR A 62 2.92 -1.81 14.18
CA THR A 62 4.24 -1.19 14.12
C THR A 62 4.85 -1.03 15.51
N PRO A 63 6.15 -0.77 15.64
CA PRO A 63 6.78 -0.52 16.94
C PRO A 63 6.20 0.67 17.72
N ASP A 64 5.56 1.62 17.05
CA ASP A 64 4.83 2.74 17.63
C ASP A 64 3.32 2.48 17.75
N GLU A 65 2.92 1.19 17.76
CA GLU A 65 1.57 0.69 18.00
C GLU A 65 0.51 1.08 16.96
N ALA A 66 0.88 1.63 15.82
CA ALA A 66 -0.05 1.85 14.72
C ALA A 66 -0.48 0.51 14.11
N ARG A 67 -1.78 0.30 13.95
CA ARG A 67 -2.33 -0.88 13.27
C ARG A 67 -2.44 -0.60 11.79
N LEU A 68 -1.70 -1.36 10.98
CA LEU A 68 -1.67 -1.23 9.54
C LEU A 68 -2.33 -2.43 8.87
N HIS A 69 -3.03 -2.17 7.78
CA HIS A 69 -3.79 -3.13 7.00
C HIS A 69 -3.12 -3.40 5.66
N GLY A 70 -3.31 -4.60 5.10
CA GLY A 70 -2.87 -4.93 3.75
C GLY A 70 -3.62 -6.12 3.17
N TYR A 71 -3.93 -6.06 1.87
CA TYR A 71 -4.45 -7.19 1.11
C TYR A 71 -3.32 -8.06 0.58
N PHE A 72 -3.58 -9.37 0.47
CA PHE A 72 -2.66 -10.28 -0.18
C PHE A 72 -3.39 -11.36 -0.99
N VAL A 73 -2.78 -11.75 -2.11
CA VAL A 73 -3.30 -12.76 -3.03
C VAL A 73 -2.16 -13.67 -3.47
N ALA A 74 -2.30 -14.97 -3.23
CA ALA A 74 -1.37 -15.96 -3.75
C ALA A 74 -1.51 -16.10 -5.27
N ALA A 75 -0.42 -16.43 -5.94
CA ALA A 75 -0.45 -16.80 -7.34
C ALA A 75 -1.27 -18.09 -7.55
N SER A 76 -1.86 -18.24 -8.73
CA SER A 76 -2.64 -19.43 -9.09
C SER A 76 -1.80 -20.71 -9.22
N GLN A 77 -0.47 -20.57 -9.34
CA GLN A 77 0.49 -21.66 -9.37
C GLN A 77 1.62 -21.35 -8.37
N PRO A 78 2.22 -22.37 -7.74
CA PRO A 78 3.34 -22.18 -6.83
C PRO A 78 4.47 -21.36 -7.47
N THR A 79 4.92 -20.32 -6.81
CA THR A 79 6.00 -19.44 -7.28
C THR A 79 6.75 -18.83 -6.09
N SER A 80 8.03 -18.56 -6.28
CA SER A 80 8.82 -17.74 -5.35
C SER A 80 8.74 -16.24 -5.64
N LYS A 81 8.08 -15.82 -6.73
CA LYS A 81 7.99 -14.42 -7.12
C LYS A 81 6.92 -13.69 -6.31
N THR A 82 7.28 -12.61 -5.65
CA THR A 82 6.35 -11.79 -4.85
C THR A 82 6.50 -10.32 -5.19
N ALA A 83 5.40 -9.60 -5.28
CA ALA A 83 5.38 -8.14 -5.43
C ALA A 83 4.69 -7.48 -4.25
N VAL A 84 5.36 -6.54 -3.60
CA VAL A 84 4.76 -5.59 -2.65
C VAL A 84 4.46 -4.31 -3.41
N ILE A 85 3.19 -3.87 -3.42
CA ILE A 85 2.69 -2.81 -4.30
C ILE A 85 2.16 -1.66 -3.46
N VAL A 86 2.86 -0.52 -3.51
CA VAL A 86 2.69 0.63 -2.61
C VAL A 86 1.94 1.75 -3.31
N HIS A 87 0.82 2.20 -2.74
CA HIS A 87 -0.08 3.19 -3.31
C HIS A 87 0.45 4.63 -3.20
N GLY A 88 -0.17 5.54 -3.96
CA GLY A 88 0.12 6.97 -3.98
C GLY A 88 -0.57 7.76 -2.86
N TYR A 89 -0.31 9.08 -2.86
CA TYR A 89 -0.95 10.03 -1.96
C TYR A 89 -2.47 10.06 -2.17
N THR A 90 -3.23 10.05 -1.08
CA THR A 90 -4.70 9.99 -1.03
C THR A 90 -5.34 8.74 -1.65
N ASP A 91 -4.55 7.75 -1.99
CA ASP A 91 -5.00 6.44 -2.45
C ASP A 91 -5.05 5.40 -1.30
N ASN A 92 -5.30 4.15 -1.66
CA ASN A 92 -5.29 2.99 -0.78
C ASN A 92 -4.91 1.73 -1.57
N ALA A 93 -4.80 0.60 -0.89
CA ALA A 93 -4.43 -0.68 -1.50
C ALA A 93 -5.36 -1.10 -2.65
N ILE A 94 -6.66 -0.80 -2.57
CA ILE A 94 -7.63 -1.16 -3.61
C ILE A 94 -7.30 -0.45 -4.93
N ARG A 95 -6.85 0.80 -4.87
CA ARG A 95 -6.45 1.58 -6.05
C ARG A 95 -5.23 1.01 -6.76
N MET A 96 -4.48 0.13 -6.09
CA MET A 96 -3.34 -0.58 -6.68
C MET A 96 -3.72 -1.95 -7.26
N MET A 97 -4.98 -2.38 -7.15
CA MET A 97 -5.41 -3.68 -7.67
C MET A 97 -5.21 -3.84 -9.19
N MET A 98 -5.17 -2.74 -9.97
CA MET A 98 -4.81 -2.80 -11.39
C MET A 98 -3.36 -3.29 -11.61
N ILE A 99 -2.43 -2.82 -10.79
CA ILE A 99 -1.04 -3.30 -10.81
C ILE A 99 -0.97 -4.72 -10.23
N GLY A 100 -1.74 -4.98 -9.16
CA GLY A 100 -1.90 -6.31 -8.60
C GLY A 100 -2.37 -7.33 -9.63
N TYR A 101 -3.34 -6.97 -10.47
CA TYR A 101 -3.82 -7.81 -11.58
C TYR A 101 -2.70 -8.16 -12.56
N LEU A 102 -1.90 -7.18 -12.97
CA LEU A 102 -0.77 -7.41 -13.87
C LEU A 102 0.25 -8.37 -13.25
N TYR A 103 0.65 -8.15 -12.01
CA TYR A 103 1.59 -9.04 -11.32
C TYR A 103 1.00 -10.43 -11.09
N ASN A 104 -0.20 -10.52 -10.53
CA ASN A 104 -0.77 -11.80 -10.13
C ASN A 104 -1.31 -12.59 -11.32
N LYS A 105 -2.23 -11.98 -12.11
CA LYS A 105 -2.92 -12.68 -13.18
C LYS A 105 -2.06 -12.89 -14.41
N SER A 106 -1.26 -11.88 -14.80
CA SER A 106 -0.49 -11.92 -16.05
C SER A 106 0.93 -12.46 -15.87
N LEU A 107 1.58 -12.17 -14.74
CA LEU A 107 2.98 -12.52 -14.50
C LEU A 107 3.16 -13.68 -13.50
N GLY A 108 2.09 -14.11 -12.81
CA GLY A 108 2.11 -15.24 -11.89
C GLY A 108 2.88 -14.95 -10.58
N TYR A 109 2.80 -13.74 -10.06
CA TYR A 109 3.37 -13.35 -8.78
C TYR A 109 2.37 -13.53 -7.64
N ASN A 110 2.86 -13.86 -6.46
CA ASN A 110 2.18 -13.52 -5.23
C ASN A 110 2.18 -11.99 -5.06
N ILE A 111 1.14 -11.42 -4.51
CA ILE A 111 1.07 -9.96 -4.30
C ILE A 111 0.67 -9.62 -2.87
N LEU A 112 1.23 -8.53 -2.35
CA LEU A 112 0.80 -7.86 -1.13
C LEU A 112 0.64 -6.36 -1.43
N LEU A 113 -0.49 -5.78 -1.00
CA LEU A 113 -0.85 -4.39 -1.22
C LEU A 113 -1.17 -3.76 0.15
N PRO A 114 -0.21 -3.07 0.78
CA PRO A 114 -0.44 -2.41 2.05
C PRO A 114 -1.27 -1.13 1.87
N ASP A 115 -2.11 -0.84 2.85
CA ASP A 115 -2.58 0.51 3.11
C ASP A 115 -1.50 1.23 3.92
N LEU A 116 -0.94 2.30 3.40
CA LEU A 116 -0.02 3.16 4.13
C LEU A 116 -0.74 3.88 5.28
N ARG A 117 0.01 4.47 6.20
CA ARG A 117 -0.57 5.23 7.32
C ARG A 117 -1.59 6.25 6.83
N TYR A 118 -2.70 6.40 7.57
CA TYR A 118 -3.81 7.30 7.27
C TYR A 118 -4.60 6.93 6.00
N SER A 119 -4.39 5.74 5.41
CA SER A 119 -5.08 5.27 4.21
C SER A 119 -5.84 3.96 4.47
N GLY A 120 -6.87 3.70 3.68
CA GLY A 120 -7.66 2.48 3.74
C GLY A 120 -8.13 2.15 5.16
N LEU A 121 -7.79 0.96 5.65
CA LEU A 121 -8.09 0.50 7.00
C LEU A 121 -6.92 0.70 7.99
N SER A 122 -5.81 1.30 7.55
CA SER A 122 -4.66 1.59 8.40
C SER A 122 -4.92 2.78 9.31
N ASP A 123 -4.38 2.70 10.53
CA ASP A 123 -4.34 3.81 11.48
C ASP A 123 -3.39 4.93 10.98
N GLY A 124 -3.45 6.07 11.65
CA GLY A 124 -2.61 7.23 11.40
C GLY A 124 -3.39 8.53 11.51
N GLU A 125 -2.68 9.62 11.73
CA GLU A 125 -3.25 10.97 11.84
C GLU A 125 -2.96 11.81 10.59
N ALA A 126 -1.93 11.41 9.82
CA ALA A 126 -1.47 12.14 8.64
C ALA A 126 -0.69 11.24 7.68
N PHE A 127 -0.66 11.60 6.40
CA PHE A 127 0.24 11.01 5.41
C PHE A 127 1.70 11.30 5.77
N GLN A 128 2.56 10.29 5.68
CA GLN A 128 3.96 10.36 6.10
C GLN A 128 4.93 10.68 4.95
N MET A 129 4.41 10.86 3.73
CA MET A 129 5.17 11.22 2.52
C MET A 129 6.41 10.33 2.27
N GLY A 130 6.32 9.06 2.62
CA GLY A 130 7.38 8.07 2.49
C GLY A 130 8.29 7.93 3.71
N TRP A 131 8.35 8.91 4.61
CA TRP A 131 9.37 8.93 5.67
C TRP A 131 9.21 7.81 6.72
N LEU A 132 8.04 7.69 7.35
CA LEU A 132 7.74 6.52 8.21
C LEU A 132 7.27 5.35 7.36
N ASP A 133 6.52 5.60 6.30
CA ASP A 133 5.99 4.58 5.39
C ASP A 133 7.06 3.60 4.89
N ARG A 134 8.32 4.06 4.67
CA ARG A 134 9.40 3.16 4.25
C ARG A 134 9.69 2.04 5.25
N LYS A 135 9.57 2.34 6.56
CA LYS A 135 9.77 1.34 7.62
C LYS A 135 8.60 0.37 7.68
N ASP A 136 7.40 0.90 7.51
CA ASP A 136 6.18 0.09 7.47
C ASP A 136 6.19 -0.85 6.25
N VAL A 137 6.64 -0.35 5.08
CA VAL A 137 6.78 -1.18 3.87
C VAL A 137 7.83 -2.28 4.07
N ILE A 138 8.95 -2.02 4.74
CA ILE A 138 9.93 -3.07 5.08
C ILE A 138 9.29 -4.14 5.98
N GLN A 139 8.52 -3.75 6.99
CA GLN A 139 7.79 -4.71 7.81
C GLN A 139 6.77 -5.51 6.99
N TRP A 140 6.07 -4.89 6.03
CA TRP A 140 5.19 -5.59 5.11
C TRP A 140 5.94 -6.54 4.16
N MET A 141 7.17 -6.23 3.80
CA MET A 141 8.02 -7.14 3.01
C MET A 141 8.36 -8.40 3.81
N ASP A 142 8.69 -8.26 5.11
CA ASP A 142 8.92 -9.40 6.01
C ASP A 142 7.65 -10.26 6.13
N VAL A 143 6.50 -9.63 6.31
CA VAL A 143 5.20 -10.33 6.36
C VAL A 143 4.89 -11.06 5.06
N ALA A 144 5.15 -10.45 3.90
CA ALA A 144 4.97 -11.11 2.61
C ALA A 144 5.90 -12.32 2.47
N ASN A 145 7.16 -12.22 2.94
CA ASN A 145 8.09 -13.34 2.96
C ASN A 145 7.60 -14.47 3.88
N GLU A 146 7.07 -14.18 5.06
CA GLU A 146 6.46 -15.17 5.95
C GLU A 146 5.24 -15.86 5.32
N ILE A 147 4.34 -15.09 4.69
CA ILE A 147 3.11 -15.62 4.06
C ILE A 147 3.45 -16.55 2.88
N TYR A 148 4.42 -16.19 2.06
CA TYR A 148 4.70 -16.88 0.80
C TYR A 148 5.93 -17.80 0.84
N GLY A 149 6.58 -17.90 1.98
CA GLY A 149 7.75 -18.77 2.25
C GLY A 149 9.08 -18.05 2.09
N ASP A 150 10.05 -18.52 2.87
CA ASP A 150 11.37 -17.88 3.09
C ASP A 150 12.30 -17.83 1.85
N SER A 151 11.87 -18.38 0.71
CA SER A 151 12.61 -18.34 -0.55
C SER A 151 12.07 -17.31 -1.54
N THR A 152 11.31 -16.33 -1.06
CA THR A 152 10.69 -15.28 -1.87
C THR A 152 11.75 -14.49 -2.67
N GLN A 153 11.45 -14.24 -3.94
CA GLN A 153 12.14 -13.26 -4.78
C GLN A 153 11.23 -12.05 -4.94
N MET A 154 11.52 -11.02 -4.17
CA MET A 154 10.59 -9.90 -3.98
C MET A 154 10.98 -8.69 -4.81
N VAL A 155 9.98 -8.08 -5.44
CA VAL A 155 10.04 -6.74 -6.02
C VAL A 155 9.13 -5.80 -5.23
N VAL A 156 9.53 -4.54 -5.10
CA VAL A 156 8.70 -3.49 -4.49
C VAL A 156 8.34 -2.47 -5.56
N HIS A 157 7.05 -2.30 -5.80
CA HIS A 157 6.53 -1.40 -6.85
C HIS A 157 5.72 -0.30 -6.21
N GLY A 158 6.06 0.96 -6.47
CA GLY A 158 5.32 2.11 -5.95
C GLY A 158 4.91 3.10 -7.03
N ILE A 159 3.75 3.73 -6.84
CA ILE A 159 3.24 4.78 -7.73
C ILE A 159 3.21 6.10 -6.98
N SER A 160 3.70 7.19 -7.60
CA SER A 160 3.67 8.55 -7.04
C SER A 160 4.36 8.61 -5.65
N MET A 161 3.64 8.96 -4.58
CA MET A 161 4.16 8.91 -3.20
C MET A 161 4.67 7.50 -2.84
N GLY A 162 3.99 6.44 -3.29
CA GLY A 162 4.46 5.05 -3.14
C GLY A 162 5.79 4.81 -3.85
N GLY A 163 6.02 5.43 -5.03
CA GLY A 163 7.31 5.39 -5.72
C GLY A 163 8.41 6.09 -4.92
N ALA A 164 8.13 7.26 -4.33
CA ALA A 164 9.05 7.92 -3.42
C ALA A 164 9.35 7.05 -2.19
N THR A 165 8.33 6.42 -1.61
CA THR A 165 8.47 5.47 -0.49
C THR A 165 9.38 4.30 -0.89
N THR A 166 9.17 3.71 -2.08
CA THR A 166 9.99 2.60 -2.59
C THR A 166 11.45 3.00 -2.79
N MET A 167 11.71 4.21 -3.31
CA MET A 167 13.07 4.75 -3.40
C MET A 167 13.72 4.92 -2.02
N MET A 168 12.97 5.36 -1.01
CA MET A 168 13.46 5.45 0.37
C MET A 168 13.71 4.07 0.97
N VAL A 169 12.87 3.08 0.68
CA VAL A 169 13.09 1.67 1.06
C VAL A 169 14.40 1.15 0.49
N SER A 170 14.71 1.44 -0.78
CA SER A 170 15.95 0.97 -1.42
C SER A 170 17.23 1.56 -0.81
N GLY A 171 17.13 2.61 -0.02
CA GLY A 171 18.24 3.20 0.75
C GLY A 171 18.46 2.58 2.12
N GLU A 172 17.59 1.69 2.58
CA GLU A 172 17.73 0.98 3.84
C GLU A 172 18.46 -0.37 3.64
N PRO A 173 19.04 -0.96 4.69
CA PRO A 173 19.54 -2.33 4.63
C PRO A 173 18.41 -3.30 4.34
N LEU A 174 18.43 -3.93 3.18
CA LEU A 174 17.39 -4.86 2.74
C LEU A 174 17.86 -6.31 2.80
N PRO A 175 16.95 -7.26 3.10
CA PRO A 175 17.23 -8.69 3.04
C PRO A 175 17.54 -9.16 1.60
N ASP A 176 18.29 -10.27 1.47
CA ASP A 176 18.71 -10.83 0.19
C ASP A 176 17.54 -11.30 -0.70
N TYR A 177 16.35 -11.52 -0.14
CA TYR A 177 15.19 -11.88 -0.92
C TYR A 177 14.61 -10.70 -1.74
N VAL A 178 14.96 -9.47 -1.43
CA VAL A 178 14.56 -8.29 -2.21
C VAL A 178 15.46 -8.16 -3.43
N LYS A 179 14.88 -8.07 -4.61
CA LYS A 179 15.61 -8.03 -5.89
C LYS A 179 15.56 -6.67 -6.59
N CYS A 180 14.49 -5.92 -6.44
CA CYS A 180 14.35 -4.53 -6.88
C CYS A 180 13.10 -3.87 -6.28
#